data_382ebb2779cf8f90353705538dcb4c25
#
_entry.id   382ebb2779cf8f90353705538dcb4c25
#
_cell.length_a   1.000
_cell.length_b   1.000
_cell.length_c   1.000
_cell.angle_alpha   90.00
_cell.angle_beta   90.00
_cell.angle_gamma   90.00
#
_symmetry.space_group_name_H-M   'P 1'
#
loop_
_entity.id
_entity.type
_entity.pdbx_description
1 polymer ?
#
loop_
_entity_poly.entity_id
_entity_poly.type
_entity_poly.pdbx_seq_one_letter_code
_entity_poly.pdbx_strand_id
1 'polypeptide(L)'
;MSWKIKNYLQELRAQEEGALVCPPGLRHPVAFVYPNVYHLGMSNLGMHILYQMINARGDSACERFFLPERRLIEEHVKSKTPLLSVETGKPLADFAVIFVMLSFEMDYDNLFTVLDLGNIKLRAAARNEREPLVIIGGPCATFNPEPLAAVADAFVIGEGEETVQRILDAIYGASSKAERLEQLAQLPGVYVPSFYEAEYDEEGKYVALNVKAGCDAPVTIKRQWVRDIDKYPHTTAVMSSGTEFEDMYIVEVARGCGRHCRFCMAGYCFRKPRPRKLEQIIADIERRPARTKKVGLMGAAVSDHPQMAELTAYLAEHKIQFSVASMRADMLTQQIAQALYNSGQRTMTIAPEAGSERMRAAINKGITEEHVRDAINIAAEVGMRHIKLYYMIGLPGEEDADIEETVQMILRMRAQMDAVGSKGELIISVNGFVPKPWTPYQWAPLCNVRTLKKRFKLLNDGLKKAKHVKLITESLKETVIQSVLARGDRRLGELLIEAYESGQNLKAVLKQHGLDAEEMAEQELDFAAPLPWQHLDMGVTMDYLRQELVKSEQGKFTPMCFDNCKRCGVCREA
;
A
#
# COMPACT_ATOMS: atom_id res chain seq x y z
N MET A 1 -29.03 -11.14 -16.80
CA MET A 1 -27.58 -11.38 -16.46
C MET A 1 -26.82 -11.63 -17.75
N SER A 2 -25.76 -10.82 -18.01
CA SER A 2 -25.00 -10.89 -19.26
C SER A 2 -24.21 -12.20 -19.38
N TRP A 3 -24.28 -12.85 -20.56
CA TRP A 3 -23.48 -14.03 -20.87
C TRP A 3 -21.97 -13.70 -20.90
N LYS A 4 -21.59 -12.51 -21.39
CA LYS A 4 -20.18 -12.10 -21.44
C LYS A 4 -19.55 -12.04 -20.06
N ILE A 5 -20.27 -11.47 -19.08
CA ILE A 5 -19.81 -11.38 -17.69
C ILE A 5 -19.67 -12.78 -17.08
N LYS A 6 -20.66 -13.65 -17.30
CA LYS A 6 -20.59 -15.04 -16.83
C LYS A 6 -19.40 -15.79 -17.40
N ASN A 7 -19.18 -15.66 -18.72
CA ASN A 7 -18.08 -16.32 -19.40
C ASN A 7 -16.72 -15.84 -18.86
N TYR A 8 -16.56 -14.52 -18.68
CA TYR A 8 -15.34 -13.94 -18.08
C TYR A 8 -15.05 -14.53 -16.68
N LEU A 9 -16.06 -14.60 -15.80
CA LEU A 9 -15.89 -15.20 -14.48
C LEU A 9 -15.58 -16.71 -14.55
N GLN A 10 -16.11 -17.43 -15.52
CA GLN A 10 -15.77 -18.83 -15.75
C GLN A 10 -14.32 -18.99 -16.22
N GLU A 11 -13.85 -18.10 -17.09
CA GLU A 11 -12.46 -18.09 -17.56
C GLU A 11 -11.48 -17.79 -16.41
N LEU A 12 -11.80 -16.82 -15.54
CA LEU A 12 -11.01 -16.54 -14.34
C LEU A 12 -10.91 -17.78 -13.43
N ARG A 13 -12.05 -18.39 -13.11
CA ARG A 13 -12.10 -19.60 -12.26
C ARG A 13 -11.33 -20.77 -12.85
N ALA A 14 -11.38 -20.95 -14.17
CA ALA A 14 -10.67 -22.03 -14.86
C ALA A 14 -9.12 -21.88 -14.75
N GLN A 15 -8.62 -20.68 -14.49
CA GLN A 15 -7.19 -20.39 -14.31
C GLN A 15 -6.74 -20.50 -12.85
N GLU A 16 -7.69 -20.63 -11.92
CA GLU A 16 -7.39 -20.66 -10.49
C GLU A 16 -7.22 -22.07 -9.93
N GLU A 17 -6.33 -22.18 -8.95
CA GLU A 17 -6.16 -23.36 -8.10
C GLU A 17 -6.12 -22.92 -6.63
N GLY A 18 -6.90 -23.58 -5.79
CA GLY A 18 -7.00 -23.27 -4.36
C GLY A 18 -8.16 -22.35 -3.99
N ALA A 19 -8.95 -21.87 -4.95
CA ALA A 19 -10.18 -21.12 -4.64
C ALA A 19 -11.19 -22.00 -3.89
N LEU A 20 -11.78 -21.44 -2.84
CA LEU A 20 -12.74 -22.14 -1.98
C LEU A 20 -14.16 -21.74 -2.36
N VAL A 21 -14.93 -22.70 -2.88
CA VAL A 21 -16.33 -22.51 -3.21
C VAL A 21 -17.18 -23.25 -2.18
N CYS A 22 -17.94 -22.50 -1.38
CA CYS A 22 -18.82 -23.07 -0.36
C CYS A 22 -20.24 -23.23 -0.92
N PRO A 23 -20.93 -24.36 -0.64
CA PRO A 23 -22.34 -24.51 -1.00
C PRO A 23 -23.20 -23.40 -0.37
N PRO A 24 -24.19 -22.87 -1.11
CA PRO A 24 -25.09 -21.85 -0.60
C PRO A 24 -25.85 -22.27 0.66
N GLY A 25 -26.01 -21.35 1.63
CA GLY A 25 -26.83 -21.55 2.80
C GLY A 25 -26.17 -22.29 3.98
N LEU A 26 -24.94 -22.78 3.82
CA LEU A 26 -24.22 -23.45 4.90
C LEU A 26 -23.40 -22.49 5.77
N ARG A 27 -23.02 -21.34 5.22
CA ARG A 27 -22.15 -20.36 5.89
C ARG A 27 -22.60 -18.94 5.58
N HIS A 28 -22.26 -17.99 6.45
CA HIS A 28 -22.50 -16.57 6.23
C HIS A 28 -21.64 -16.07 5.06
N PRO A 29 -22.24 -15.46 4.02
CA PRO A 29 -21.49 -14.93 2.90
C PRO A 29 -20.77 -13.63 3.28
N VAL A 30 -19.47 -13.57 3.03
CA VAL A 30 -18.58 -12.42 3.26
C VAL A 30 -18.01 -11.98 1.93
N ALA A 31 -18.23 -10.73 1.52
CA ALA A 31 -17.60 -10.16 0.34
C ALA A 31 -16.22 -9.60 0.68
N PHE A 32 -15.22 -9.91 -0.13
CA PHE A 32 -13.89 -9.32 -0.02
C PHE A 32 -13.52 -8.61 -1.32
N VAL A 33 -13.51 -7.29 -1.27
CA VAL A 33 -13.29 -6.39 -2.40
C VAL A 33 -11.85 -5.91 -2.44
N TYR A 34 -11.21 -6.02 -3.58
CA TYR A 34 -10.03 -5.25 -3.94
C TYR A 34 -10.42 -4.26 -5.05
N PRO A 35 -10.44 -2.94 -4.81
CA PRO A 35 -10.99 -1.97 -5.75
C PRO A 35 -10.01 -1.64 -6.88
N ASN A 36 -9.48 -2.67 -7.52
CA ASN A 36 -8.69 -2.59 -8.73
C ASN A 36 -8.88 -3.90 -9.53
N VAL A 37 -8.30 -3.98 -10.72
CA VAL A 37 -8.45 -5.14 -11.59
C VAL A 37 -7.94 -6.44 -10.95
N TYR A 38 -8.51 -7.57 -11.38
CA TYR A 38 -8.18 -8.91 -10.88
C TYR A 38 -6.67 -9.17 -10.83
N HIS A 39 -5.96 -8.80 -11.89
CA HIS A 39 -4.52 -8.94 -12.02
C HIS A 39 -3.73 -8.32 -10.86
N LEU A 40 -4.09 -7.10 -10.43
CA LEU A 40 -3.46 -6.42 -9.30
C LEU A 40 -3.94 -6.96 -7.94
N GLY A 41 -5.25 -7.20 -7.82
CA GLY A 41 -5.82 -7.70 -6.57
C GLY A 41 -5.28 -9.06 -6.17
N MET A 42 -5.18 -9.97 -7.12
CA MET A 42 -4.60 -11.31 -6.90
C MET A 42 -3.08 -11.31 -6.74
N SER A 43 -2.44 -10.17 -6.94
CA SER A 43 -1.02 -9.96 -6.62
C SER A 43 -0.82 -9.44 -5.18
N ASN A 44 -1.88 -9.14 -4.45
CA ASN A 44 -1.82 -8.63 -3.07
C ASN A 44 -1.87 -9.78 -2.07
N LEU A 45 -0.75 -10.02 -1.38
CA LEU A 45 -0.65 -11.13 -0.42
C LEU A 45 -1.59 -10.97 0.79
N GLY A 46 -1.84 -9.73 1.24
CA GLY A 46 -2.79 -9.47 2.33
C GLY A 46 -4.20 -9.95 1.99
N MET A 47 -4.60 -9.84 0.73
CA MET A 47 -5.87 -10.39 0.25
C MET A 47 -5.91 -11.92 0.39
N HIS A 48 -4.85 -12.63 0.00
CA HIS A 48 -4.75 -14.08 0.16
C HIS A 48 -4.81 -14.52 1.63
N ILE A 49 -4.09 -13.81 2.50
CA ILE A 49 -4.05 -14.10 3.94
C ILE A 49 -5.46 -14.01 4.54
N LEU A 50 -6.14 -12.88 4.37
CA LEU A 50 -7.46 -12.66 4.95
C LEU A 50 -8.53 -13.55 4.29
N TYR A 51 -8.48 -13.76 2.97
CA TYR A 51 -9.36 -14.71 2.27
C TYR A 51 -9.26 -16.11 2.86
N GLN A 52 -8.03 -16.61 3.07
CA GLN A 52 -7.79 -17.92 3.67
C GLN A 52 -8.31 -17.98 5.12
N MET A 53 -8.05 -16.95 5.91
CA MET A 53 -8.45 -16.90 7.32
C MET A 53 -9.97 -16.84 7.49
N ILE A 54 -10.67 -16.04 6.69
CA ILE A 54 -12.13 -15.94 6.74
C ILE A 54 -12.75 -17.29 6.33
N ASN A 55 -12.24 -17.91 5.26
CA ASN A 55 -12.72 -19.22 4.81
C ASN A 55 -12.36 -20.38 5.73
N ALA A 56 -11.33 -20.24 6.56
CA ALA A 56 -10.98 -21.22 7.59
C ALA A 56 -11.97 -21.25 8.76
N ARG A 57 -12.79 -20.20 8.90
CA ARG A 57 -13.92 -20.21 9.85
C ARG A 57 -14.97 -21.23 9.38
N GLY A 58 -15.50 -22.01 10.28
CA GLY A 58 -16.57 -22.96 9.95
C GLY A 58 -17.91 -22.30 9.60
N ASP A 59 -18.10 -21.02 9.94
CA ASP A 59 -19.33 -20.25 9.82
C ASP A 59 -19.35 -19.24 8.67
N SER A 60 -18.21 -18.96 8.02
CA SER A 60 -18.06 -17.91 7.00
C SER A 60 -17.66 -18.46 5.63
N ALA A 61 -18.16 -17.86 4.55
CA ALA A 61 -17.76 -18.11 3.18
C ALA A 61 -17.34 -16.80 2.51
N CYS A 62 -16.05 -16.61 2.31
CA CYS A 62 -15.48 -15.41 1.71
C CYS A 62 -15.41 -15.55 0.20
N GLU A 63 -15.98 -14.59 -0.52
CA GLU A 63 -15.95 -14.51 -1.97
C GLU A 63 -15.33 -13.19 -2.43
N ARG A 64 -14.54 -13.25 -3.51
CA ARG A 64 -13.72 -12.13 -3.97
C ARG A 64 -14.41 -11.31 -5.05
N PHE A 65 -14.20 -10.00 -4.99
CA PHE A 65 -14.67 -9.03 -5.97
C PHE A 65 -13.52 -8.10 -6.39
N PHE A 66 -13.52 -7.75 -7.67
CA PHE A 66 -12.53 -6.87 -8.27
C PHE A 66 -13.22 -5.83 -9.16
N LEU A 67 -12.52 -4.73 -9.43
CA LEU A 67 -12.93 -3.79 -10.45
C LEU A 67 -12.89 -4.49 -11.82
N PRO A 68 -13.99 -4.53 -12.58
CA PRO A 68 -13.94 -5.09 -13.93
C PRO A 68 -13.10 -4.20 -14.85
N GLU A 69 -12.53 -4.80 -15.91
CA GLU A 69 -11.93 -4.02 -16.98
C GLU A 69 -12.96 -3.09 -17.64
N ARG A 70 -12.52 -1.97 -18.20
CA ARG A 70 -13.39 -0.94 -18.79
C ARG A 70 -14.49 -1.49 -19.70
N ARG A 71 -14.18 -2.45 -20.58
CA ARG A 71 -15.16 -3.07 -21.48
C ARG A 71 -16.24 -3.86 -20.73
N LEU A 72 -15.87 -4.45 -19.61
CA LEU A 72 -16.82 -5.18 -18.77
C LEU A 72 -17.65 -4.23 -17.90
N ILE A 73 -17.09 -3.08 -17.45
CA ILE A 73 -17.88 -2.03 -16.80
C ILE A 73 -19.00 -1.56 -17.73
N GLU A 74 -18.69 -1.27 -19.00
CA GLU A 74 -19.68 -0.89 -20.02
C GLU A 74 -20.76 -1.98 -20.22
N GLU A 75 -20.37 -3.26 -20.17
CA GLU A 75 -21.29 -4.39 -20.27
C GLU A 75 -22.17 -4.54 -19.02
N HIS A 76 -21.62 -4.33 -17.80
CA HIS A 76 -22.40 -4.29 -16.55
C HIS A 76 -23.49 -3.23 -16.61
N VAL A 77 -23.13 -2.00 -16.99
CA VAL A 77 -24.06 -0.89 -17.12
C VAL A 77 -25.12 -1.16 -18.19
N LYS A 78 -24.71 -1.59 -19.40
CA LYS A 78 -25.62 -1.86 -20.52
C LYS A 78 -26.61 -2.99 -20.23
N SER A 79 -26.15 -4.06 -19.62
CA SER A 79 -26.97 -5.26 -19.36
C SER A 79 -27.72 -5.20 -18.02
N LYS A 80 -27.46 -4.14 -17.22
CA LYS A 80 -27.95 -4.00 -15.82
C LYS A 80 -27.61 -5.24 -14.98
N THR A 81 -26.49 -5.89 -15.27
CA THR A 81 -25.99 -7.00 -14.46
C THR A 81 -25.18 -6.44 -13.32
N PRO A 82 -25.50 -6.73 -12.04
CA PRO A 82 -24.73 -6.24 -10.90
C PRO A 82 -23.33 -6.85 -10.90
N LEU A 83 -22.42 -6.25 -10.11
CA LEU A 83 -21.11 -6.84 -9.87
C LEU A 83 -21.24 -8.19 -9.16
N LEU A 84 -20.55 -9.20 -9.68
CA LEU A 84 -20.65 -10.58 -9.24
C LEU A 84 -19.32 -11.08 -8.65
N SER A 85 -19.42 -11.95 -7.64
CA SER A 85 -18.24 -12.62 -7.06
C SER A 85 -17.56 -13.56 -8.05
N VAL A 86 -16.25 -13.75 -7.85
CA VAL A 86 -15.46 -14.72 -8.65
C VAL A 86 -15.86 -16.15 -8.32
N GLU A 87 -16.12 -16.51 -7.08
CA GLU A 87 -16.37 -17.88 -6.64
C GLU A 87 -17.69 -18.43 -7.16
N THR A 88 -18.80 -17.80 -6.81
CA THR A 88 -20.13 -18.33 -7.12
C THR A 88 -20.93 -17.52 -8.16
N GLY A 89 -20.48 -16.30 -8.46
CA GLY A 89 -21.24 -15.36 -9.29
C GLY A 89 -22.41 -14.73 -8.54
N LYS A 90 -22.34 -14.62 -7.21
CA LYS A 90 -23.34 -13.99 -6.36
C LYS A 90 -23.20 -12.45 -6.43
N PRO A 91 -24.33 -11.70 -6.52
CA PRO A 91 -24.30 -10.23 -6.51
C PRO A 91 -23.72 -9.67 -5.21
N LEU A 92 -22.97 -8.56 -5.28
CA LEU A 92 -22.34 -7.92 -4.14
C LEU A 92 -23.36 -7.50 -3.05
N ALA A 93 -24.54 -7.04 -3.46
CA ALA A 93 -25.62 -6.64 -2.54
C ALA A 93 -26.21 -7.80 -1.72
N ASP A 94 -25.95 -9.05 -2.10
CA ASP A 94 -26.48 -10.24 -1.40
C ASP A 94 -25.58 -10.69 -0.23
N PHE A 95 -24.55 -9.92 0.08
CA PHE A 95 -23.63 -10.19 1.21
C PHE A 95 -24.02 -9.34 2.43
N ALA A 96 -23.79 -9.84 3.63
CA ALA A 96 -24.07 -9.09 4.85
C ALA A 96 -22.98 -8.07 5.20
N VAL A 97 -21.75 -8.36 4.80
CA VAL A 97 -20.57 -7.52 5.03
C VAL A 97 -19.68 -7.53 3.81
N ILE A 98 -19.13 -6.37 3.51
CA ILE A 98 -18.16 -6.12 2.44
C ILE A 98 -16.88 -5.63 3.11
N PHE A 99 -15.85 -6.45 3.13
CA PHE A 99 -14.50 -6.01 3.46
C PHE A 99 -13.83 -5.45 2.21
N VAL A 100 -13.23 -4.29 2.34
CA VAL A 100 -12.48 -3.62 1.26
C VAL A 100 -11.02 -3.51 1.67
N MET A 101 -10.12 -4.03 0.86
CA MET A 101 -8.69 -3.80 1.02
C MET A 101 -8.24 -2.64 0.13
N LEU A 102 -7.95 -1.50 0.74
CA LEU A 102 -7.59 -0.27 0.05
C LEU A 102 -6.11 0.05 0.28
N SER A 103 -5.31 -0.17 -0.76
CA SER A 103 -3.85 -0.09 -0.68
C SER A 103 -3.26 1.21 -1.24
N PHE A 104 -4.02 1.94 -2.05
CA PHE A 104 -3.56 3.13 -2.76
C PHE A 104 -4.67 4.17 -2.87
N GLU A 105 -4.36 5.45 -2.62
CA GLU A 105 -5.38 6.51 -2.57
C GLU A 105 -6.06 6.74 -3.92
N MET A 106 -5.34 6.50 -5.03
CA MET A 106 -5.92 6.65 -6.37
C MET A 106 -6.97 5.58 -6.71
N ASP A 107 -7.16 4.57 -5.85
CA ASP A 107 -8.22 3.56 -5.99
C ASP A 107 -9.57 3.99 -5.34
N TYR A 108 -9.69 5.21 -4.82
CA TYR A 108 -10.94 5.68 -4.22
C TYR A 108 -12.09 5.74 -5.26
N ASP A 109 -11.83 6.26 -6.46
CA ASP A 109 -12.82 6.25 -7.56
C ASP A 109 -13.16 4.83 -8.01
N ASN A 110 -12.18 3.94 -8.00
CA ASN A 110 -12.39 2.52 -8.30
C ASN A 110 -13.31 1.86 -7.27
N LEU A 111 -13.15 2.21 -5.98
CA LEU A 111 -14.04 1.73 -4.94
C LEU A 111 -15.48 2.17 -5.19
N PHE A 112 -15.70 3.43 -5.58
CA PHE A 112 -17.04 3.93 -5.90
C PHE A 112 -17.64 3.17 -7.08
N THR A 113 -16.86 2.93 -8.12
CA THR A 113 -17.28 2.12 -9.27
C THR A 113 -17.69 0.70 -8.86
N VAL A 114 -16.92 0.05 -7.97
CA VAL A 114 -17.24 -1.28 -7.45
C VAL A 114 -18.53 -1.29 -6.65
N LEU A 115 -18.72 -0.30 -5.77
CA LEU A 115 -19.93 -0.17 -4.94
C LEU A 115 -21.17 0.10 -5.82
N ASP A 116 -21.07 1.03 -6.78
CA ASP A 116 -22.17 1.38 -7.69
C ASP A 116 -22.58 0.20 -8.57
N LEU A 117 -21.63 -0.48 -9.22
CA LEU A 117 -21.89 -1.69 -9.97
C LEU A 117 -22.46 -2.83 -9.10
N GLY A 118 -22.11 -2.83 -7.81
CA GLY A 118 -22.64 -3.75 -6.81
C GLY A 118 -24.04 -3.38 -6.28
N ASN A 119 -24.63 -2.28 -6.73
CA ASN A 119 -25.86 -1.68 -6.20
C ASN A 119 -25.76 -1.33 -4.70
N ILE A 120 -24.60 -0.90 -4.25
CA ILE A 120 -24.35 -0.43 -2.88
C ILE A 120 -24.32 1.10 -2.87
N LYS A 121 -25.13 1.72 -2.02
CA LYS A 121 -25.11 3.18 -1.88
C LYS A 121 -23.74 3.65 -1.38
N LEU A 122 -23.21 4.71 -1.98
CA LEU A 122 -21.89 5.24 -1.64
C LEU A 122 -21.85 5.76 -0.20
N ARG A 123 -22.85 6.57 0.18
CA ARG A 123 -22.91 7.13 1.53
C ARG A 123 -23.35 6.09 2.56
N ALA A 124 -22.55 5.89 3.60
CA ALA A 124 -22.87 4.98 4.71
C ALA A 124 -24.19 5.32 5.40
N ALA A 125 -24.49 6.62 5.56
CA ALA A 125 -25.71 7.10 6.16
C ALA A 125 -26.97 6.79 5.33
N ALA A 126 -26.85 6.55 4.04
CA ALA A 126 -27.96 6.19 3.16
C ALA A 126 -28.26 4.69 3.15
N ARG A 127 -27.36 3.84 3.67
CA ARG A 127 -27.54 2.38 3.74
C ARG A 127 -28.44 1.99 4.91
N ASN A 128 -29.47 1.20 4.64
CA ASN A 128 -30.43 0.73 5.63
C ASN A 128 -30.04 -0.63 6.24
N GLU A 129 -30.89 -1.18 7.12
CA GLU A 129 -30.69 -2.45 7.85
C GLU A 129 -30.45 -3.68 6.95
N ARG A 130 -30.93 -3.66 5.71
CA ARG A 130 -30.85 -4.78 4.77
C ARG A 130 -29.64 -4.69 3.85
N GLU A 131 -29.00 -3.54 3.82
CA GLU A 131 -27.81 -3.31 2.98
C GLU A 131 -26.54 -3.73 3.73
N PRO A 132 -25.51 -4.23 3.03
CA PRO A 132 -24.29 -4.68 3.66
C PRO A 132 -23.55 -3.55 4.38
N LEU A 133 -22.82 -3.91 5.45
CA LEU A 133 -21.83 -3.01 6.04
C LEU A 133 -20.58 -2.98 5.13
N VAL A 134 -20.08 -1.80 4.87
CA VAL A 134 -18.82 -1.57 4.14
C VAL A 134 -17.71 -1.27 5.14
N ILE A 135 -16.77 -2.18 5.28
CA ILE A 135 -15.65 -2.09 6.23
C ILE A 135 -14.34 -1.99 5.44
N ILE A 136 -13.65 -0.87 5.57
CA ILE A 136 -12.44 -0.58 4.80
C ILE A 136 -11.21 -0.82 5.67
N GLY A 137 -10.26 -1.60 5.15
CA GLY A 137 -8.95 -1.84 5.75
C GLY A 137 -7.81 -1.59 4.77
N GLY A 138 -6.61 -1.89 5.19
CA GLY A 138 -5.40 -1.71 4.40
C GLY A 138 -4.65 -0.41 4.70
N PRO A 139 -3.58 -0.13 3.96
CA PRO A 139 -2.72 1.03 4.22
C PRO A 139 -3.45 2.36 4.29
N CYS A 140 -4.32 2.68 3.31
CA CYS A 140 -5.03 3.97 3.27
C CYS A 140 -5.91 4.18 4.50
N ALA A 141 -6.66 3.16 4.92
CA ALA A 141 -7.45 3.21 6.16
C ALA A 141 -6.56 3.41 7.40
N THR A 142 -5.38 2.77 7.40
CA THR A 142 -4.46 2.81 8.54
C THR A 142 -3.85 4.19 8.74
N PHE A 143 -3.52 4.95 7.68
CA PHE A 143 -2.87 6.25 7.93
C PHE A 143 -3.83 7.41 7.97
N ASN A 144 -4.89 7.43 7.15
CA ASN A 144 -5.89 8.49 7.14
C ASN A 144 -7.21 7.97 6.57
N PRO A 145 -8.16 7.53 7.42
CA PRO A 145 -9.48 7.09 6.99
C PRO A 145 -10.43 8.23 6.64
N GLU A 146 -10.13 9.46 7.05
CA GLU A 146 -11.06 10.58 7.01
C GLU A 146 -11.60 10.92 5.60
N PRO A 147 -10.81 10.86 4.51
CA PRO A 147 -11.34 11.10 3.16
C PRO A 147 -12.46 10.13 2.73
N LEU A 148 -12.60 8.99 3.38
CA LEU A 148 -13.64 8.01 3.11
C LEU A 148 -14.63 7.82 4.27
N ALA A 149 -14.62 8.71 5.27
CA ALA A 149 -15.49 8.64 6.45
C ALA A 149 -17.00 8.67 6.10
N ALA A 150 -17.39 9.32 5.00
CA ALA A 150 -18.76 9.31 4.50
C ALA A 150 -19.16 8.00 3.82
N VAL A 151 -18.18 7.19 3.38
CA VAL A 151 -18.38 5.97 2.59
C VAL A 151 -18.38 4.71 3.45
N ALA A 152 -17.47 4.61 4.40
CA ALA A 152 -17.31 3.43 5.24
C ALA A 152 -18.30 3.41 6.43
N ASP A 153 -18.83 2.24 6.74
CA ASP A 153 -19.52 2.00 8.03
C ASP A 153 -18.49 1.84 9.16
N ALA A 154 -17.34 1.23 8.86
CA ALA A 154 -16.22 1.13 9.79
C ALA A 154 -14.88 1.01 9.04
N PHE A 155 -13.78 1.31 9.75
CA PHE A 155 -12.42 1.07 9.29
C PHE A 155 -11.68 0.12 10.21
N VAL A 156 -10.77 -0.67 9.64
CA VAL A 156 -9.79 -1.48 10.37
C VAL A 156 -8.45 -0.75 10.34
N ILE A 157 -7.97 -0.33 11.50
CA ILE A 157 -6.72 0.41 11.66
C ILE A 157 -5.59 -0.54 12.05
N GLY A 158 -4.73 -0.82 11.08
CA GLY A 158 -3.59 -1.73 11.22
C GLY A 158 -3.78 -3.08 10.54
N GLU A 159 -3.27 -4.13 11.18
CA GLU A 159 -3.27 -5.50 10.66
C GLU A 159 -4.59 -6.20 10.97
N GLY A 160 -5.14 -6.90 9.98
CA GLY A 160 -6.51 -7.40 10.01
C GLY A 160 -6.70 -8.80 10.57
N GLU A 161 -5.63 -9.59 10.77
CA GLU A 161 -5.72 -11.03 11.06
C GLU A 161 -6.59 -11.35 12.29
N GLU A 162 -6.37 -10.64 13.40
CA GLU A 162 -7.17 -10.83 14.61
C GLU A 162 -8.46 -10.02 14.58
N THR A 163 -8.40 -8.81 14.02
CA THR A 163 -9.51 -7.86 14.04
C THR A 163 -10.67 -8.33 13.17
N VAL A 164 -10.42 -8.89 11.98
CA VAL A 164 -11.47 -9.40 11.09
C VAL A 164 -12.27 -10.53 11.73
N GLN A 165 -11.62 -11.41 12.54
CA GLN A 165 -12.32 -12.47 13.25
C GLN A 165 -13.32 -11.90 14.27
N ARG A 166 -12.89 -10.92 15.07
CA ARG A 166 -13.72 -10.24 16.07
C ARG A 166 -14.86 -9.45 15.45
N ILE A 167 -14.61 -8.82 14.29
CA ILE A 167 -15.63 -8.10 13.52
C ILE A 167 -16.73 -9.07 13.07
N LEU A 168 -16.37 -10.22 12.53
CA LEU A 168 -17.35 -11.23 12.10
C LEU A 168 -18.18 -11.76 13.28
N ASP A 169 -17.54 -12.01 14.43
CA ASP A 169 -18.26 -12.41 15.65
C ASP A 169 -19.27 -11.36 16.09
N ALA A 170 -18.89 -10.08 16.09
CA ALA A 170 -19.79 -8.95 16.42
C ALA A 170 -20.95 -8.83 15.43
N ILE A 171 -20.69 -8.95 14.12
CA ILE A 171 -21.72 -8.85 13.09
C ILE A 171 -22.74 -10.00 13.19
N TYR A 172 -22.28 -11.22 13.44
CA TYR A 172 -23.15 -12.40 13.52
C TYR A 172 -23.93 -12.46 14.83
N GLY A 173 -23.41 -11.89 15.92
CA GLY A 173 -24.05 -11.83 17.21
C GLY A 173 -25.13 -10.75 17.37
N ALA A 174 -25.12 -9.73 16.49
CA ALA A 174 -26.00 -8.56 16.61
C ALA A 174 -27.29 -8.70 15.79
N SER A 175 -28.38 -8.17 16.33
CA SER A 175 -29.72 -8.25 15.73
C SER A 175 -30.06 -7.09 14.77
N SER A 176 -29.36 -5.95 14.88
CA SER A 176 -29.61 -4.74 14.10
C SER A 176 -28.31 -4.11 13.60
N LYS A 177 -28.41 -3.21 12.60
CA LYS A 177 -27.25 -2.43 12.13
C LYS A 177 -26.70 -1.53 13.24
N ALA A 178 -27.57 -0.90 14.01
CA ALA A 178 -27.16 -0.05 15.13
C ALA A 178 -26.33 -0.83 16.16
N GLU A 179 -26.82 -2.00 16.59
CA GLU A 179 -26.11 -2.88 17.52
C GLU A 179 -24.77 -3.35 16.95
N ARG A 180 -24.71 -3.67 15.64
CA ARG A 180 -23.43 -4.03 14.97
C ARG A 180 -22.42 -2.90 15.06
N LEU A 181 -22.84 -1.65 14.75
CA LEU A 181 -21.95 -0.49 14.82
C LEU A 181 -21.49 -0.19 16.24
N GLU A 182 -22.36 -0.33 17.24
CA GLU A 182 -22.02 -0.19 18.66
C GLU A 182 -20.98 -1.23 19.08
N GLN A 183 -21.20 -2.50 18.75
CA GLN A 183 -20.23 -3.56 19.04
C GLN A 183 -18.91 -3.37 18.31
N LEU A 184 -18.94 -2.95 17.04
CA LEU A 184 -17.76 -2.66 16.25
C LEU A 184 -16.93 -1.52 16.84
N ALA A 185 -17.57 -0.46 17.36
CA ALA A 185 -16.88 0.67 17.95
C ALA A 185 -16.10 0.31 19.23
N GLN A 186 -16.47 -0.79 19.91
CA GLN A 186 -15.77 -1.28 21.09
C GLN A 186 -14.57 -2.18 20.75
N LEU A 187 -14.44 -2.61 19.49
CA LEU A 187 -13.33 -3.49 19.10
C LEU A 187 -12.02 -2.70 18.97
N PRO A 188 -10.92 -3.19 19.54
CA PRO A 188 -9.62 -2.57 19.34
C PRO A 188 -9.26 -2.43 17.86
N GLY A 189 -8.85 -1.23 17.45
CA GLY A 189 -8.45 -0.94 16.07
C GLY A 189 -9.60 -0.82 15.08
N VAL A 190 -10.83 -0.76 15.54
CA VAL A 190 -11.98 -0.45 14.68
C VAL A 190 -12.45 0.98 14.91
N TYR A 191 -12.58 1.72 13.82
CA TYR A 191 -13.05 3.10 13.80
C TYR A 191 -14.40 3.16 13.07
N VAL A 192 -15.45 3.63 13.76
CA VAL A 192 -16.82 3.80 13.22
C VAL A 192 -17.08 5.29 13.02
N PRO A 193 -16.89 5.85 11.79
CA PRO A 193 -16.89 7.30 11.55
C PRO A 193 -18.18 8.02 11.94
N SER A 194 -19.33 7.31 11.84
CA SER A 194 -20.65 7.87 12.18
C SER A 194 -20.79 8.27 13.65
N PHE A 195 -19.92 7.74 14.54
CA PHE A 195 -19.93 8.05 15.99
C PHE A 195 -19.11 9.29 16.33
N TYR A 196 -18.49 9.92 15.33
CA TYR A 196 -17.65 11.09 15.53
C TYR A 196 -18.10 12.26 14.67
N GLU A 197 -17.82 13.46 15.16
CA GLU A 197 -17.99 14.71 14.44
C GLU A 197 -16.70 15.52 14.45
N ALA A 198 -16.38 16.13 13.31
CA ALA A 198 -15.24 17.00 13.18
C ALA A 198 -15.63 18.43 13.47
N GLU A 199 -14.77 19.11 14.22
CA GLU A 199 -14.88 20.53 14.53
C GLU A 199 -13.93 21.33 13.65
N TYR A 200 -14.40 22.47 13.16
CA TYR A 200 -13.64 23.40 12.34
C TYR A 200 -13.78 24.80 12.92
N ASP A 201 -12.73 25.62 12.82
CA ASP A 201 -12.79 27.03 13.21
C ASP A 201 -13.54 27.90 12.19
N GLU A 202 -13.63 29.21 12.46
CA GLU A 202 -14.30 30.16 11.59
C GLU A 202 -13.65 30.29 10.20
N GLU A 203 -12.37 29.94 10.08
CA GLU A 203 -11.61 29.93 8.82
C GLU A 203 -11.74 28.56 8.08
N GLY A 204 -12.45 27.61 8.67
CA GLY A 204 -12.64 26.26 8.13
C GLY A 204 -11.42 25.34 8.34
N LYS A 205 -10.50 25.67 9.24
CA LYS A 205 -9.39 24.79 9.62
C LYS A 205 -9.87 23.70 10.57
N TYR A 206 -9.34 22.51 10.43
CA TYR A 206 -9.63 21.38 11.32
C TYR A 206 -9.12 21.67 12.75
N VAL A 207 -10.00 21.47 13.74
CA VAL A 207 -9.73 21.70 15.16
C VAL A 207 -9.69 20.40 15.95
N ALA A 208 -10.68 19.53 15.79
CA ALA A 208 -10.78 18.28 16.56
C ALA A 208 -11.71 17.27 15.88
N LEU A 209 -11.57 16.02 16.32
CA LEU A 209 -12.56 14.97 16.09
C LEU A 209 -13.13 14.54 17.44
N ASN A 210 -14.41 14.81 17.65
CA ASN A 210 -15.09 14.57 18.91
C ASN A 210 -16.03 13.37 18.81
N VAL A 211 -16.15 12.58 19.88
CA VAL A 211 -17.19 11.54 19.98
C VAL A 211 -18.53 12.23 20.13
N LYS A 212 -19.51 11.87 19.31
CA LYS A 212 -20.87 12.42 19.37
C LYS A 212 -21.56 12.12 20.68
N ALA A 213 -22.38 13.06 21.14
CA ALA A 213 -23.19 12.87 22.33
C ALA A 213 -24.09 11.62 22.18
N GLY A 214 -24.08 10.75 23.20
CA GLY A 214 -24.85 9.52 23.21
C GLY A 214 -24.19 8.32 22.50
N CYS A 215 -23.04 8.51 21.86
CA CYS A 215 -22.24 7.40 21.33
C CYS A 215 -21.19 6.94 22.34
N ASP A 216 -21.02 5.63 22.46
CA ASP A 216 -19.93 5.02 23.23
C ASP A 216 -18.83 4.57 22.26
N ALA A 217 -17.77 5.36 22.19
CA ALA A 217 -16.63 5.11 21.30
C ALA A 217 -15.34 5.68 21.89
N PRO A 218 -14.17 5.06 21.61
CA PRO A 218 -12.89 5.52 22.13
C PRO A 218 -12.46 6.84 21.45
N VAL A 219 -11.94 7.79 22.24
CA VAL A 219 -11.38 9.06 21.71
C VAL A 219 -10.18 8.81 20.79
N THR A 220 -9.41 7.75 21.05
CA THR A 220 -8.22 7.37 20.29
C THR A 220 -8.29 5.92 19.84
N ILE A 221 -8.11 5.69 18.55
CA ILE A 221 -8.12 4.35 17.94
C ILE A 221 -6.69 3.82 17.87
N LYS A 222 -6.37 2.80 18.66
CA LYS A 222 -5.05 2.17 18.64
C LYS A 222 -4.91 1.21 17.46
N ARG A 223 -3.87 1.43 16.66
CA ARG A 223 -3.48 0.50 15.59
C ARG A 223 -3.29 -0.91 16.12
N GLN A 224 -3.93 -1.88 15.50
CA GLN A 224 -3.69 -3.29 15.78
C GLN A 224 -2.50 -3.80 14.97
N TRP A 225 -1.72 -4.68 15.58
CA TRP A 225 -0.61 -5.35 14.92
C TRP A 225 -0.34 -6.73 15.54
N VAL A 226 -0.04 -7.68 14.69
CA VAL A 226 0.22 -9.06 15.07
C VAL A 226 1.64 -9.15 15.65
N ARG A 227 1.77 -9.58 16.90
CA ARG A 227 3.07 -9.72 17.56
C ARG A 227 3.86 -10.91 17.01
N ASP A 228 3.20 -12.05 16.90
CA ASP A 228 3.76 -13.30 16.39
C ASP A 228 3.12 -13.63 15.03
N ILE A 229 3.77 -13.18 13.97
CA ILE A 229 3.28 -13.36 12.60
C ILE A 229 3.34 -14.82 12.14
N ASP A 230 4.16 -15.68 12.77
CA ASP A 230 4.28 -17.10 12.41
C ASP A 230 3.01 -17.92 12.70
N LYS A 231 2.09 -17.38 13.51
CA LYS A 231 0.79 -18.01 13.80
C LYS A 231 -0.23 -17.91 12.67
N TYR A 232 0.02 -17.07 11.69
CA TYR A 232 -0.96 -16.74 10.64
C TYR A 232 -0.48 -17.17 9.27
N PRO A 233 -1.41 -17.46 8.33
CA PRO A 233 -1.07 -17.71 6.95
C PRO A 233 -0.22 -16.56 6.37
N HIS A 234 0.65 -16.89 5.44
CA HIS A 234 1.56 -15.90 4.87
C HIS A 234 1.99 -16.24 3.44
N THR A 235 1.17 -17.02 2.75
CA THR A 235 1.44 -17.49 1.40
C THR A 235 0.26 -17.25 0.48
N THR A 236 0.50 -17.38 -0.82
CA THR A 236 -0.56 -17.38 -1.82
C THR A 236 -1.59 -18.47 -1.52
N ALA A 237 -2.84 -18.09 -1.29
CA ALA A 237 -3.96 -19.01 -1.06
C ALA A 237 -4.57 -19.53 -2.36
N VAL A 238 -4.65 -18.67 -3.38
CA VAL A 238 -5.20 -18.99 -4.70
C VAL A 238 -4.17 -18.69 -5.76
N MET A 239 -3.69 -19.70 -6.44
CA MET A 239 -2.78 -19.57 -7.58
C MET A 239 -3.55 -19.21 -8.84
N SER A 240 -3.02 -18.29 -9.64
CA SER A 240 -3.58 -17.90 -10.93
C SER A 240 -2.48 -17.42 -11.86
N SER A 241 -2.57 -17.76 -13.14
CA SER A 241 -1.68 -17.23 -14.18
C SER A 241 -2.00 -15.79 -14.56
N GLY A 242 -3.18 -15.28 -14.20
CA GLY A 242 -3.63 -13.92 -14.49
C GLY A 242 -3.22 -12.89 -13.44
N THR A 243 -2.02 -12.96 -12.85
CA THR A 243 -1.51 -12.04 -11.84
C THR A 243 -0.27 -11.30 -12.33
N GLU A 244 0.13 -10.21 -11.65
CA GLU A 244 1.40 -9.50 -11.92
C GLU A 244 2.62 -10.42 -11.77
N PHE A 245 2.50 -11.43 -10.94
CA PHE A 245 3.55 -12.39 -10.66
C PHE A 245 3.36 -13.73 -11.40
N GLU A 246 2.39 -13.80 -12.32
CA GLU A 246 2.02 -15.04 -13.03
C GLU A 246 1.81 -16.22 -12.05
N ASP A 247 2.33 -17.41 -12.35
CA ASP A 247 2.25 -18.60 -11.50
C ASP A 247 3.23 -18.61 -10.32
N MET A 248 3.61 -17.44 -9.81
CA MET A 248 4.56 -17.32 -8.68
C MET A 248 3.85 -17.59 -7.35
N TYR A 249 4.43 -18.44 -6.53
CA TYR A 249 3.98 -18.66 -5.15
C TYR A 249 4.62 -17.63 -4.23
N ILE A 250 3.84 -16.70 -3.70
CA ILE A 250 4.33 -15.61 -2.87
C ILE A 250 4.39 -16.06 -1.42
N VAL A 251 5.49 -15.75 -0.74
CA VAL A 251 5.72 -16.05 0.68
C VAL A 251 6.18 -14.76 1.38
N GLU A 252 5.49 -14.35 2.45
CA GLU A 252 5.93 -13.26 3.30
C GLU A 252 7.09 -13.72 4.18
N VAL A 253 8.25 -13.11 4.03
CA VAL A 253 9.45 -13.45 4.83
C VAL A 253 9.63 -12.54 6.05
N ALA A 254 9.06 -11.34 6.00
CA ALA A 254 9.10 -10.39 7.11
C ALA A 254 7.99 -9.35 6.95
N ARG A 255 7.52 -8.79 8.06
CA ARG A 255 6.56 -7.70 8.11
C ARG A 255 7.10 -6.49 8.87
N GLY A 256 6.78 -5.29 8.38
CA GLY A 256 7.29 -4.04 8.93
C GLY A 256 8.72 -3.74 8.52
N CYS A 257 9.20 -2.54 8.89
CA CYS A 257 10.55 -2.09 8.54
C CYS A 257 11.20 -1.40 9.73
N GLY A 258 12.46 -1.76 10.01
CA GLY A 258 13.28 -1.16 11.07
C GLY A 258 14.06 0.08 10.63
N ARG A 259 14.03 0.43 9.34
CA ARG A 259 14.67 1.61 8.79
C ARG A 259 13.87 2.87 9.13
N HIS A 260 14.54 4.00 9.18
CA HIS A 260 13.93 5.29 9.51
C HIS A 260 13.96 6.26 8.32
N CYS A 261 13.67 5.75 7.09
CA CYS A 261 13.52 6.61 5.92
C CYS A 261 12.35 7.57 6.17
N ARG A 262 12.61 8.89 6.17
CA ARG A 262 11.69 9.93 6.66
C ARG A 262 10.45 10.13 5.81
N PHE A 263 10.45 9.61 4.59
CA PHE A 263 9.31 9.66 3.67
C PHE A 263 8.41 8.41 3.72
N CYS A 264 8.89 7.30 4.30
CA CYS A 264 8.31 5.99 4.07
C CYS A 264 7.36 5.55 5.18
N MET A 265 6.08 5.43 4.87
CA MET A 265 5.06 4.97 5.82
C MET A 265 5.35 3.59 6.43
N ALA A 266 5.90 2.65 5.64
CA ALA A 266 6.22 1.31 6.13
C ALA A 266 7.19 1.33 7.32
N GLY A 267 8.09 2.33 7.36
CA GLY A 267 9.02 2.54 8.45
C GLY A 267 8.38 3.15 9.71
N TYR A 268 7.13 3.55 9.70
CA TYR A 268 6.42 4.17 10.83
C TYR A 268 5.13 3.45 11.19
N CYS A 269 4.23 3.24 10.22
CA CYS A 269 2.93 2.61 10.47
C CYS A 269 2.99 1.10 10.69
N PHE A 270 4.00 0.40 10.14
CA PHE A 270 4.13 -1.06 10.27
C PHE A 270 5.31 -1.49 11.14
N ARG A 271 5.74 -0.62 12.05
CA ARG A 271 6.79 -0.91 13.03
C ARG A 271 6.21 -1.76 14.18
N LYS A 272 6.94 -2.68 14.79
CA LYS A 272 8.37 -3.00 14.61
C LYS A 272 8.56 -4.06 13.51
N PRO A 273 9.80 -4.22 12.96
CA PRO A 273 10.10 -5.31 12.03
C PRO A 273 9.95 -6.67 12.73
N ARG A 274 9.34 -7.59 12.03
CA ARG A 274 9.12 -8.99 12.48
C ARG A 274 9.53 -9.92 11.36
N PRO A 275 10.76 -10.46 11.38
CA PRO A 275 11.14 -11.53 10.47
C PRO A 275 10.43 -12.82 10.88
N ARG A 276 10.05 -13.63 9.88
CA ARG A 276 9.55 -15.00 10.11
C ARG A 276 10.71 -15.94 10.35
N LYS A 277 10.44 -17.01 11.06
CA LYS A 277 11.44 -18.06 11.28
C LYS A 277 11.78 -18.74 9.96
N LEU A 278 13.06 -18.97 9.70
CA LEU A 278 13.55 -19.60 8.47
C LEU A 278 12.89 -20.97 8.24
N GLU A 279 12.76 -21.78 9.29
CA GLU A 279 12.15 -23.10 9.22
C GLU A 279 10.70 -23.03 8.76
N GLN A 280 9.96 -22.00 9.19
CA GLN A 280 8.58 -21.78 8.77
C GLN A 280 8.51 -21.38 7.30
N ILE A 281 9.37 -20.45 6.88
CA ILE A 281 9.47 -20.03 5.47
C ILE A 281 9.75 -21.24 4.57
N ILE A 282 10.73 -22.06 4.94
CA ILE A 282 11.10 -23.27 4.20
C ILE A 282 9.94 -24.26 4.16
N ALA A 283 9.29 -24.54 5.30
CA ALA A 283 8.17 -25.48 5.36
C ALA A 283 7.01 -25.04 4.45
N ASP A 284 6.76 -23.73 4.34
CA ASP A 284 5.70 -23.22 3.47
C ASP A 284 6.10 -23.22 1.99
N ILE A 285 7.36 -22.94 1.67
CA ILE A 285 7.89 -23.10 0.32
C ILE A 285 7.78 -24.56 -0.15
N GLU A 286 8.00 -25.52 0.72
CA GLU A 286 7.87 -26.97 0.39
C GLU A 286 6.40 -27.40 0.15
N ARG A 287 5.43 -26.70 0.74
CA ARG A 287 4.00 -26.93 0.51
C ARG A 287 3.45 -26.30 -0.77
N ARG A 288 4.27 -25.54 -1.50
CA ARG A 288 3.82 -24.91 -2.76
C ARG A 288 3.25 -25.94 -3.73
N PRO A 289 2.26 -25.58 -4.58
CA PRO A 289 1.77 -26.46 -5.61
C PRO A 289 2.88 -26.98 -6.52
N ALA A 290 2.86 -28.26 -6.87
CA ALA A 290 3.93 -28.93 -7.61
C ALA A 290 4.23 -28.30 -9.00
N ARG A 291 3.22 -27.64 -9.60
CA ARG A 291 3.39 -26.88 -10.85
C ARG A 291 4.21 -25.61 -10.70
N THR A 292 4.32 -25.10 -9.47
CA THR A 292 4.97 -23.80 -9.19
C THR A 292 6.49 -23.98 -9.11
N LYS A 293 7.19 -23.37 -10.04
CA LYS A 293 8.66 -23.41 -10.09
C LYS A 293 9.30 -22.21 -9.39
N LYS A 294 8.58 -21.10 -9.26
CA LYS A 294 9.11 -19.83 -8.78
C LYS A 294 8.39 -19.33 -7.52
N VAL A 295 9.17 -18.87 -6.55
CA VAL A 295 8.71 -18.31 -5.28
C VAL A 295 8.97 -16.80 -5.28
N GLY A 296 7.97 -16.00 -4.89
CA GLY A 296 8.13 -14.57 -4.65
C GLY A 296 8.38 -14.32 -3.17
N LEU A 297 9.53 -13.80 -2.79
CA LEU A 297 9.80 -13.41 -1.41
C LEU A 297 9.30 -11.99 -1.18
N MET A 298 8.37 -11.82 -0.24
CA MET A 298 7.70 -10.55 0.02
C MET A 298 7.99 -10.04 1.44
N GLY A 299 8.14 -8.71 1.54
CA GLY A 299 8.33 -7.99 2.79
C GLY A 299 8.74 -6.55 2.52
N ALA A 300 8.55 -5.65 3.50
CA ALA A 300 8.93 -4.24 3.35
C ALA A 300 10.45 -4.02 3.20
N ALA A 301 11.26 -4.95 3.72
CA ALA A 301 12.72 -4.94 3.60
C ALA A 301 13.24 -6.38 3.59
N VAL A 302 12.99 -7.10 2.50
CA VAL A 302 13.36 -8.52 2.35
C VAL A 302 14.85 -8.76 2.60
N SER A 303 15.70 -7.87 2.09
CA SER A 303 17.15 -7.93 2.30
C SER A 303 17.62 -7.75 3.75
N ASP A 304 16.75 -7.23 4.63
CA ASP A 304 17.08 -7.05 6.06
C ASP A 304 16.73 -8.31 6.89
N HIS A 305 16.23 -9.38 6.26
CA HIS A 305 15.97 -10.63 6.97
C HIS A 305 17.27 -11.23 7.51
N PRO A 306 17.38 -11.54 8.82
CA PRO A 306 18.64 -11.94 9.45
C PRO A 306 19.24 -13.22 8.86
N GLN A 307 18.43 -14.11 8.31
CA GLN A 307 18.85 -15.38 7.71
C GLN A 307 18.64 -15.41 6.18
N MET A 308 18.78 -14.26 5.50
CA MET A 308 18.60 -14.18 4.05
C MET A 308 19.64 -15.01 3.28
N ALA A 309 20.85 -15.08 3.79
CA ALA A 309 21.92 -15.87 3.17
C ALA A 309 21.61 -17.37 3.21
N GLU A 310 21.15 -17.88 4.36
CA GLU A 310 20.76 -19.28 4.52
C GLU A 310 19.52 -19.62 3.68
N LEU A 311 18.52 -18.72 3.63
CA LEU A 311 17.34 -18.91 2.79
C LEU A 311 17.72 -19.01 1.30
N THR A 312 18.58 -18.10 0.82
CA THR A 312 19.01 -18.12 -0.59
C THR A 312 19.89 -19.32 -0.92
N ALA A 313 20.72 -19.78 0.02
CA ALA A 313 21.50 -21.01 -0.13
C ALA A 313 20.59 -22.24 -0.25
N TYR A 314 19.59 -22.35 0.63
CA TYR A 314 18.59 -23.42 0.60
C TYR A 314 17.84 -23.47 -0.75
N LEU A 315 17.35 -22.31 -1.21
CA LEU A 315 16.64 -22.21 -2.50
C LEU A 315 17.52 -22.64 -3.68
N ALA A 316 18.80 -22.24 -3.67
CA ALA A 316 19.75 -22.60 -4.71
C ALA A 316 20.07 -24.12 -4.72
N GLU A 317 20.29 -24.73 -3.54
CA GLU A 317 20.56 -26.17 -3.37
C GLU A 317 19.39 -27.01 -3.88
N HIS A 318 18.15 -26.62 -3.54
CA HIS A 318 16.92 -27.32 -3.95
C HIS A 318 16.42 -26.92 -5.34
N LYS A 319 17.18 -26.08 -6.09
CA LYS A 319 16.84 -25.60 -7.44
C LYS A 319 15.47 -24.91 -7.52
N ILE A 320 15.06 -24.25 -6.43
CA ILE A 320 13.84 -23.47 -6.36
C ILE A 320 14.14 -22.06 -6.88
N GLN A 321 13.51 -21.67 -7.97
CA GLN A 321 13.62 -20.31 -8.48
C GLN A 321 12.88 -19.34 -7.57
N PHE A 322 13.46 -18.17 -7.35
CA PHE A 322 12.82 -17.12 -6.55
C PHE A 322 12.99 -15.73 -7.15
N SER A 323 12.22 -14.78 -6.65
CA SER A 323 12.26 -13.38 -7.05
C SER A 323 12.07 -12.48 -5.85
N VAL A 324 12.68 -11.30 -5.91
CA VAL A 324 12.43 -10.18 -4.98
C VAL A 324 12.12 -8.92 -5.79
N ALA A 325 11.22 -8.07 -5.29
CA ALA A 325 10.81 -6.86 -6.02
C ALA A 325 11.94 -5.83 -6.11
N SER A 326 12.65 -5.62 -5.01
CA SER A 326 13.78 -4.68 -4.94
C SER A 326 14.74 -5.09 -3.83
N MET A 327 15.99 -4.68 -3.97
CA MET A 327 17.04 -4.90 -2.97
C MET A 327 17.62 -3.55 -2.52
N ARG A 328 18.06 -3.48 -1.27
CA ARG A 328 18.90 -2.36 -0.84
C ARG A 328 20.32 -2.57 -1.39
N ALA A 329 20.92 -1.50 -1.90
CA ALA A 329 22.26 -1.56 -2.48
C ALA A 329 23.32 -2.05 -1.47
N ASP A 330 23.23 -1.58 -0.22
CA ASP A 330 24.14 -1.91 0.88
C ASP A 330 23.97 -3.33 1.45
N MET A 331 22.95 -4.07 1.00
CA MET A 331 22.66 -5.45 1.44
C MET A 331 22.84 -6.48 0.32
N LEU A 332 23.17 -6.05 -0.89
CA LEU A 332 23.38 -6.95 -2.01
C LEU A 332 24.75 -7.62 -1.90
N THR A 333 24.76 -8.94 -1.85
CA THR A 333 25.98 -9.75 -1.93
C THR A 333 26.05 -10.50 -3.25
N GLN A 334 27.26 -10.93 -3.65
CA GLN A 334 27.45 -11.73 -4.85
C GLN A 334 26.66 -13.04 -4.80
N GLN A 335 26.60 -13.69 -3.62
CA GLN A 335 25.81 -14.91 -3.42
C GLN A 335 24.32 -14.68 -3.71
N ILE A 336 23.72 -13.61 -3.17
CA ILE A 336 22.31 -13.29 -3.39
C ILE A 336 22.08 -12.94 -4.87
N ALA A 337 22.94 -12.12 -5.47
CA ALA A 337 22.84 -11.74 -6.87
C ALA A 337 22.95 -12.97 -7.81
N GLN A 338 23.86 -13.88 -7.54
CA GLN A 338 24.04 -15.12 -8.31
C GLN A 338 22.79 -16.02 -8.20
N ALA A 339 22.23 -16.15 -7.00
CA ALA A 339 21.01 -16.93 -6.78
C ALA A 339 19.80 -16.34 -7.51
N LEU A 340 19.64 -15.02 -7.51
CA LEU A 340 18.60 -14.30 -8.27
C LEU A 340 18.79 -14.48 -9.79
N TYR A 341 20.03 -14.36 -10.27
CA TYR A 341 20.35 -14.56 -11.69
C TYR A 341 20.01 -15.98 -12.14
N ASN A 342 20.40 -16.99 -11.35
CA ASN A 342 20.08 -18.40 -11.60
C ASN A 342 18.58 -18.67 -11.57
N SER A 343 17.83 -17.89 -10.79
CA SER A 343 16.36 -17.90 -10.74
C SER A 343 15.67 -17.16 -11.90
N GLY A 344 16.46 -16.71 -12.90
CA GLY A 344 15.93 -16.06 -14.10
C GLY A 344 15.77 -14.54 -14.01
N GLN A 345 16.16 -13.91 -12.89
CA GLN A 345 16.13 -12.45 -12.79
C GLN A 345 17.24 -11.83 -13.66
N ARG A 346 16.89 -10.83 -14.48
CA ARG A 346 17.80 -10.16 -15.42
C ARG A 346 17.94 -8.67 -15.16
N THR A 347 17.12 -8.13 -14.28
CA THR A 347 17.10 -6.72 -13.85
C THR A 347 17.35 -6.65 -12.36
N MET A 348 18.35 -5.90 -11.93
CA MET A 348 18.53 -5.54 -10.53
C MET A 348 17.84 -4.21 -10.26
N THR A 349 16.93 -4.20 -9.28
CA THR A 349 16.17 -3.00 -8.88
C THR A 349 16.68 -2.49 -7.54
N ILE A 350 17.10 -1.22 -7.52
CA ILE A 350 17.66 -0.53 -6.36
C ILE A 350 16.96 0.82 -6.20
N ALA A 351 16.80 1.27 -4.98
CA ALA A 351 16.13 2.53 -4.66
C ALA A 351 17.07 3.49 -3.89
N PRO A 352 17.90 4.29 -4.57
CA PRO A 352 18.68 5.34 -3.93
C PRO A 352 17.79 6.48 -3.38
N GLU A 353 16.65 6.72 -4.03
CA GLU A 353 15.62 7.74 -3.79
C GLU A 353 16.06 9.17 -4.10
N ALA A 354 17.32 9.53 -3.90
CA ALA A 354 17.91 10.82 -4.25
C ALA A 354 19.33 10.66 -4.79
N GLY A 355 19.73 11.51 -5.74
CA GLY A 355 21.07 11.47 -6.34
C GLY A 355 22.12 12.17 -5.50
N SER A 356 21.79 13.28 -4.84
CA SER A 356 22.75 13.98 -4.00
C SER A 356 22.90 13.28 -2.63
N GLU A 357 24.12 13.26 -2.10
CA GLU A 357 24.40 12.71 -0.79
C GLU A 357 23.67 13.50 0.31
N ARG A 358 23.58 14.81 0.16
CA ARG A 358 22.83 15.70 1.06
C ARG A 358 21.37 15.25 1.18
N MET A 359 20.72 14.98 0.06
CA MET A 359 19.33 14.55 0.08
C MET A 359 19.17 13.12 0.59
N ARG A 360 20.08 12.20 0.27
CA ARG A 360 20.07 10.85 0.88
C ARG A 360 20.23 10.89 2.39
N ALA A 361 21.05 11.82 2.92
CA ALA A 361 21.18 12.06 4.36
C ALA A 361 19.88 12.68 4.94
N ALA A 362 19.33 13.70 4.28
CA ALA A 362 18.07 14.34 4.69
C ALA A 362 16.92 13.34 4.83
N ILE A 363 16.74 12.44 3.86
CA ILE A 363 15.68 11.41 3.90
C ILE A 363 16.06 10.19 4.76
N ASN A 364 17.22 10.18 5.38
CA ASN A 364 17.76 9.05 6.17
C ASN A 364 17.79 7.72 5.42
N LYS A 365 18.17 7.74 4.14
CA LYS A 365 18.20 6.51 3.32
C LYS A 365 19.33 5.57 3.73
N GLY A 366 20.48 6.13 4.17
CA GLY A 366 21.65 5.39 4.61
C GLY A 366 22.34 4.57 3.49
N ILE A 367 22.14 4.97 2.23
CA ILE A 367 22.79 4.40 1.04
C ILE A 367 23.72 5.45 0.44
N THR A 368 25.00 5.09 0.23
CA THR A 368 25.99 5.92 -0.46
C THR A 368 26.00 5.66 -1.96
N GLU A 369 26.64 6.52 -2.73
CA GLU A 369 26.86 6.27 -4.16
C GLU A 369 27.75 5.04 -4.39
N GLU A 370 28.71 4.80 -3.49
CA GLU A 370 29.59 3.62 -3.53
C GLU A 370 28.78 2.34 -3.41
N HIS A 371 27.83 2.24 -2.47
CA HIS A 371 26.93 1.09 -2.36
C HIS A 371 26.17 0.82 -3.67
N VAL A 372 25.72 1.88 -4.38
CA VAL A 372 25.03 1.70 -5.67
C VAL A 372 26.00 1.21 -6.76
N ARG A 373 27.23 1.71 -6.78
CA ARG A 373 28.29 1.29 -7.70
C ARG A 373 28.68 -0.18 -7.49
N ASP A 374 28.87 -0.57 -6.23
CA ASP A 374 29.20 -1.95 -5.87
C ASP A 374 28.08 -2.91 -6.27
N ALA A 375 26.82 -2.52 -6.05
CA ALA A 375 25.67 -3.30 -6.50
C ALA A 375 25.62 -3.46 -8.02
N ILE A 376 26.01 -2.44 -8.80
CA ILE A 376 26.15 -2.52 -10.25
C ILE A 376 27.25 -3.51 -10.65
N ASN A 377 28.42 -3.45 -9.99
CA ASN A 377 29.53 -4.37 -10.23
C ASN A 377 29.12 -5.83 -9.97
N ILE A 378 28.53 -6.07 -8.79
CA ILE A 378 28.02 -7.40 -8.41
C ILE A 378 26.99 -7.90 -9.45
N ALA A 379 26.03 -7.06 -9.85
CA ALA A 379 25.04 -7.42 -10.84
C ALA A 379 25.66 -7.76 -12.21
N ALA A 380 26.67 -7.00 -12.64
CA ALA A 380 27.38 -7.24 -13.90
C ALA A 380 28.22 -8.54 -13.86
N GLU A 381 28.90 -8.80 -12.76
CA GLU A 381 29.71 -10.01 -12.57
C GLU A 381 28.88 -11.30 -12.67
N VAL A 382 27.65 -11.29 -12.16
CA VAL A 382 26.74 -12.43 -12.27
C VAL A 382 25.99 -12.48 -13.62
N GLY A 383 26.16 -11.47 -14.49
CA GLY A 383 25.56 -11.42 -15.82
C GLY A 383 24.17 -10.79 -15.89
N MET A 384 23.71 -10.06 -14.88
CA MET A 384 22.48 -9.26 -14.95
C MET A 384 22.67 -8.13 -15.98
N ARG A 385 21.66 -7.95 -16.84
CA ARG A 385 21.79 -7.02 -17.98
C ARG A 385 21.31 -5.61 -17.66
N HIS A 386 20.22 -5.49 -16.88
CA HIS A 386 19.55 -4.21 -16.64
C HIS A 386 19.65 -3.82 -15.18
N ILE A 387 19.80 -2.53 -14.95
CA ILE A 387 19.71 -1.92 -13.62
C ILE A 387 18.51 -0.97 -13.64
N LYS A 388 17.66 -1.06 -12.62
CA LYS A 388 16.55 -0.12 -12.42
C LYS A 388 16.77 0.64 -11.13
N LEU A 389 16.79 1.97 -11.22
CA LEU A 389 16.96 2.87 -10.08
C LEU A 389 15.69 3.67 -9.87
N TYR A 390 15.24 3.74 -8.60
CA TYR A 390 14.12 4.56 -8.17
C TYR A 390 14.60 5.86 -7.55
N TYR A 391 13.97 6.98 -7.97
CA TYR A 391 14.20 8.31 -7.43
C TYR A 391 12.88 9.02 -7.16
N MET A 392 12.93 9.98 -6.23
CA MET A 392 11.86 10.94 -5.98
C MET A 392 12.37 12.36 -6.27
N ILE A 393 11.46 13.23 -6.74
CA ILE A 393 11.70 14.65 -6.94
C ILE A 393 10.66 15.44 -6.14
N GLY A 394 11.09 16.57 -5.56
CA GLY A 394 10.24 17.42 -4.73
C GLY A 394 10.31 17.06 -3.24
N LEU A 395 11.38 16.42 -2.81
CA LEU A 395 11.64 16.15 -1.40
C LEU A 395 11.79 17.46 -0.60
N PRO A 396 11.36 17.50 0.67
CA PRO A 396 11.55 18.68 1.53
C PRO A 396 13.03 19.10 1.59
N GLY A 397 13.26 20.39 1.36
CA GLY A 397 14.61 20.96 1.34
C GLY A 397 15.45 20.65 0.09
N GLU A 398 14.87 20.01 -0.95
CA GLU A 398 15.56 19.74 -2.21
C GLU A 398 15.75 21.01 -3.04
N GLU A 399 16.89 21.18 -3.65
CA GLU A 399 17.27 22.31 -4.52
C GLU A 399 17.53 21.83 -5.96
N ASP A 400 17.61 22.77 -6.92
CA ASP A 400 17.91 22.44 -8.30
C ASP A 400 19.29 21.79 -8.47
N ALA A 401 20.26 22.17 -7.63
CA ALA A 401 21.59 21.56 -7.57
C ALA A 401 21.53 20.06 -7.21
N ASP A 402 20.56 19.63 -6.39
CA ASP A 402 20.38 18.20 -6.07
C ASP A 402 19.88 17.41 -7.29
N ILE A 403 19.08 18.05 -8.15
CA ILE A 403 18.63 17.45 -9.40
C ILE A 403 19.77 17.33 -10.40
N GLU A 404 20.61 18.38 -10.50
CA GLU A 404 21.82 18.34 -11.32
C GLU A 404 22.76 17.22 -10.85
N GLU A 405 22.95 17.08 -9.54
CA GLU A 405 23.75 15.98 -8.96
C GLU A 405 23.09 14.61 -9.21
N THR A 406 21.74 14.54 -9.19
CA THR A 406 21.03 13.32 -9.57
C THR A 406 21.33 12.91 -11.01
N VAL A 407 21.34 13.88 -11.94
CA VAL A 407 21.77 13.64 -13.34
C VAL A 407 23.22 13.12 -13.38
N GLN A 408 24.14 13.79 -12.67
CA GLN A 408 25.55 13.39 -12.67
C GLN A 408 25.74 11.99 -12.06
N MET A 409 25.08 11.67 -10.96
CA MET A 409 25.11 10.32 -10.37
C MET A 409 24.61 9.27 -11.38
N ILE A 410 23.49 9.50 -12.05
CA ILE A 410 22.97 8.57 -13.06
C ILE A 410 23.96 8.36 -14.19
N LEU A 411 24.61 9.44 -14.69
CA LEU A 411 25.62 9.35 -15.74
C LEU A 411 26.86 8.58 -15.26
N ARG A 412 27.31 8.76 -14.01
CA ARG A 412 28.38 7.97 -13.40
C ARG A 412 28.01 6.49 -13.30
N MET A 413 26.75 6.18 -12.92
CA MET A 413 26.26 4.80 -12.88
C MET A 413 26.21 4.17 -14.28
N ARG A 414 25.79 4.93 -15.31
CA ARG A 414 25.85 4.46 -16.69
C ARG A 414 27.30 4.18 -17.12
N ALA A 415 28.21 5.12 -16.86
CA ALA A 415 29.63 4.94 -17.16
C ALA A 415 30.23 3.71 -16.43
N GLN A 416 29.81 3.45 -15.19
CA GLN A 416 30.21 2.25 -14.46
C GLN A 416 29.71 0.97 -15.15
N MET A 417 28.45 0.93 -15.59
CA MET A 417 27.92 -0.20 -16.37
C MET A 417 28.71 -0.42 -17.66
N ASP A 418 29.10 0.66 -18.34
CA ASP A 418 29.91 0.57 -19.57
C ASP A 418 31.31 0.03 -19.27
N ALA A 419 31.95 0.48 -18.17
CA ALA A 419 33.27 0.05 -17.75
C ALA A 419 33.33 -1.46 -17.41
N VAL A 420 32.27 -2.02 -16.83
CA VAL A 420 32.16 -3.47 -16.58
C VAL A 420 31.60 -4.27 -17.78
N GLY A 421 31.46 -3.62 -18.95
CA GLY A 421 31.02 -4.26 -20.19
C GLY A 421 29.54 -4.58 -20.28
N SER A 422 28.71 -4.06 -19.40
CA SER A 422 27.24 -4.25 -19.44
C SER A 422 26.61 -3.47 -20.59
N LYS A 423 25.99 -4.17 -21.54
CA LYS A 423 25.25 -3.59 -22.68
C LYS A 423 23.75 -3.40 -22.37
N GLY A 424 23.33 -3.61 -21.14
CA GLY A 424 21.95 -3.47 -20.73
C GLY A 424 21.52 -2.01 -20.53
N GLU A 425 20.24 -1.81 -20.27
CA GLU A 425 19.67 -0.48 -19.98
C GLU A 425 19.84 -0.13 -18.50
N LEU A 426 20.11 1.14 -18.25
CA LEU A 426 19.92 1.78 -16.96
C LEU A 426 18.54 2.45 -16.97
N ILE A 427 17.59 1.85 -16.27
CA ILE A 427 16.20 2.31 -16.20
C ILE A 427 16.04 3.19 -14.97
N ILE A 428 15.65 4.43 -15.18
CA ILE A 428 15.42 5.43 -14.14
C ILE A 428 13.93 5.64 -13.98
N SER A 429 13.38 5.27 -12.84
CA SER A 429 11.98 5.48 -12.49
C SER A 429 11.89 6.61 -11.47
N VAL A 430 11.17 7.68 -11.81
CA VAL A 430 11.14 8.92 -11.02
C VAL A 430 9.70 9.34 -10.76
N ASN A 431 9.38 9.51 -9.48
CA ASN A 431 8.07 9.92 -9.01
C ASN A 431 8.15 11.29 -8.31
N GLY A 432 7.05 12.04 -8.31
CA GLY A 432 6.91 13.18 -7.41
C GLY A 432 6.78 12.70 -5.96
N PHE A 433 7.48 13.34 -5.04
CA PHE A 433 7.31 13.05 -3.62
C PHE A 433 5.92 13.49 -3.15
N VAL A 434 5.20 12.62 -2.47
CA VAL A 434 3.90 12.89 -1.83
C VAL A 434 4.05 12.80 -0.32
N PRO A 435 3.80 13.89 0.43
CA PRO A 435 3.81 13.85 1.90
C PRO A 435 2.74 12.89 2.41
N LYS A 436 3.11 12.03 3.35
CA LYS A 436 2.20 11.00 3.88
C LYS A 436 1.97 11.16 5.38
N PRO A 437 0.76 10.93 5.88
CA PRO A 437 0.45 10.86 7.30
C PRO A 437 1.40 9.92 8.05
N TRP A 438 1.64 10.20 9.33
CA TRP A 438 2.47 9.39 10.21
C TRP A 438 3.93 9.24 9.78
N THR A 439 4.41 10.11 8.89
CA THR A 439 5.84 10.24 8.58
C THR A 439 6.40 11.57 9.11
N PRO A 440 7.71 11.72 9.28
CA PRO A 440 8.32 13.02 9.59
C PRO A 440 7.92 14.13 8.61
N TYR A 441 7.60 13.78 7.37
CA TYR A 441 7.22 14.73 6.33
C TYR A 441 5.70 14.98 6.22
N GLN A 442 4.89 14.52 7.18
CA GLN A 442 3.44 14.73 7.15
C GLN A 442 3.01 16.20 7.17
N TRP A 443 3.84 17.09 7.74
CA TRP A 443 3.61 18.54 7.77
C TRP A 443 4.11 19.26 6.53
N ALA A 444 5.06 18.66 5.80
CA ALA A 444 5.66 19.29 4.64
C ALA A 444 4.64 19.48 3.50
N PRO A 445 4.74 20.58 2.73
CA PRO A 445 3.95 20.76 1.53
C PRO A 445 4.39 19.80 0.43
N LEU A 446 3.50 19.51 -0.52
CA LEU A 446 3.94 19.07 -1.84
C LEU A 446 4.82 20.17 -2.45
N CYS A 447 5.93 19.81 -3.04
CA CYS A 447 6.75 20.77 -3.76
C CYS A 447 5.92 21.48 -4.83
N ASN A 448 6.04 22.81 -4.91
CA ASN A 448 5.30 23.64 -5.88
C ASN A 448 5.33 23.03 -7.28
N VAL A 449 4.17 22.92 -7.93
CA VAL A 449 4.00 22.23 -9.23
C VAL A 449 4.87 22.85 -10.34
N ARG A 450 5.10 24.17 -10.32
CA ARG A 450 6.01 24.82 -11.31
C ARG A 450 7.45 24.38 -11.08
N THR A 451 7.88 24.30 -9.83
CA THR A 451 9.21 23.80 -9.44
C THR A 451 9.36 22.33 -9.82
N LEU A 452 8.37 21.49 -9.54
CA LEU A 452 8.37 20.08 -9.97
C LEU A 452 8.54 19.96 -11.48
N LYS A 453 7.73 20.68 -12.26
CA LYS A 453 7.84 20.70 -13.74
C LYS A 453 9.24 21.11 -14.21
N LYS A 454 9.83 22.14 -13.57
CA LYS A 454 11.20 22.60 -13.88
C LYS A 454 12.21 21.49 -13.60
N ARG A 455 12.13 20.83 -12.43
CA ARG A 455 13.06 19.78 -12.00
C ARG A 455 12.95 18.52 -12.86
N PHE A 456 11.73 18.09 -13.19
CA PHE A 456 11.54 16.98 -14.14
C PHE A 456 12.12 17.31 -15.53
N LYS A 457 12.00 18.56 -15.98
CA LYS A 457 12.62 19.01 -17.22
C LYS A 457 14.14 18.99 -17.12
N LEU A 458 14.74 19.49 -16.04
CA LEU A 458 16.21 19.44 -15.80
C LEU A 458 16.72 18.00 -15.89
N LEU A 459 16.05 17.06 -15.20
CA LEU A 459 16.41 15.66 -15.25
C LEU A 459 16.32 15.09 -16.66
N ASN A 460 15.20 15.33 -17.37
CA ASN A 460 15.01 14.85 -18.74
C ASN A 460 16.04 15.44 -19.69
N ASP A 461 16.29 16.74 -19.62
CA ASP A 461 17.27 17.43 -20.47
C ASP A 461 18.71 16.94 -20.23
N GLY A 462 19.04 16.65 -18.96
CA GLY A 462 20.35 16.10 -18.59
C GLY A 462 20.58 14.67 -19.09
N LEU A 463 19.51 13.86 -19.18
CA LEU A 463 19.61 12.45 -19.55
C LEU A 463 19.30 12.14 -21.01
N LYS A 464 18.62 13.03 -21.75
CA LYS A 464 18.14 12.77 -23.14
C LYS A 464 19.22 12.33 -24.14
N LYS A 465 20.48 12.68 -23.89
CA LYS A 465 21.62 12.30 -24.75
C LYS A 465 22.36 11.05 -24.27
N ALA A 466 22.03 10.54 -23.08
CA ALA A 466 22.70 9.39 -22.50
C ALA A 466 22.22 8.10 -23.17
N LYS A 467 23.14 7.40 -23.84
CA LYS A 467 22.83 6.12 -24.48
C LYS A 467 22.51 5.07 -23.42
N HIS A 468 21.56 4.19 -23.71
CA HIS A 468 21.13 3.09 -22.82
C HIS A 468 20.63 3.55 -21.44
N VAL A 469 20.19 4.81 -21.31
CA VAL A 469 19.44 5.33 -20.17
C VAL A 469 17.99 5.54 -20.57
N LYS A 470 17.08 4.90 -19.84
CA LYS A 470 15.63 5.01 -20.06
C LYS A 470 15.01 5.70 -18.87
N LEU A 471 14.38 6.87 -19.10
CA LEU A 471 13.65 7.60 -18.07
C LEU A 471 12.16 7.23 -18.11
N ILE A 472 11.58 6.91 -16.95
CA ILE A 472 10.15 6.66 -16.72
C ILE A 472 9.71 7.62 -15.62
N THR A 473 8.66 8.41 -15.89
CA THR A 473 8.11 9.38 -14.93
C THR A 473 6.61 9.19 -14.78
N GLU A 474 6.10 9.44 -13.59
CA GLU A 474 4.68 9.47 -13.31
C GLU A 474 4.05 10.84 -13.64
N SER A 475 2.72 10.86 -13.61
CA SER A 475 1.93 12.07 -13.89
C SER A 475 1.96 13.03 -12.71
N LEU A 476 2.42 14.27 -12.91
CA LEU A 476 2.36 15.32 -11.89
C LEU A 476 0.92 15.68 -11.48
N LYS A 477 -0.05 15.46 -12.35
CA LYS A 477 -1.46 15.68 -12.00
C LYS A 477 -1.92 14.64 -10.96
N GLU A 478 -1.51 13.39 -11.12
CA GLU A 478 -1.78 12.33 -10.15
C GLU A 478 -1.04 12.57 -8.84
N THR A 479 0.21 13.04 -8.87
CA THR A 479 0.96 13.43 -7.67
C THR A 479 0.21 14.48 -6.83
N VAL A 480 -0.38 15.51 -7.47
CA VAL A 480 -1.19 16.54 -6.80
C VAL A 480 -2.43 15.91 -6.16
N ILE A 481 -3.21 15.16 -6.93
CA ILE A 481 -4.44 14.53 -6.43
C ILE A 481 -4.12 13.56 -5.30
N GLN A 482 -3.10 12.74 -5.45
CA GLN A 482 -2.67 11.82 -4.39
C GLN A 482 -2.28 12.56 -3.11
N SER A 483 -1.65 13.74 -3.20
CA SER A 483 -1.32 14.56 -2.02
C SER A 483 -2.57 15.09 -1.32
N VAL A 484 -3.57 15.53 -2.09
CA VAL A 484 -4.89 15.95 -1.55
C VAL A 484 -5.57 14.78 -0.85
N LEU A 485 -5.63 13.61 -1.49
CA LEU A 485 -6.27 12.41 -0.93
C LEU A 485 -5.56 11.91 0.33
N ALA A 486 -4.23 11.92 0.34
CA ALA A 486 -3.45 11.41 1.47
C ALA A 486 -3.62 12.25 2.74
N ARG A 487 -3.79 13.58 2.62
CA ARG A 487 -3.82 14.53 3.74
C ARG A 487 -5.18 15.20 3.97
N GLY A 488 -6.20 14.83 3.18
CA GLY A 488 -7.55 15.38 3.30
C GLY A 488 -8.24 15.01 4.60
N ASP A 489 -9.23 15.81 4.98
CA ASP A 489 -10.15 15.53 6.07
C ASP A 489 -11.48 14.93 5.55
N ARG A 490 -12.46 14.69 6.43
CA ARG A 490 -13.73 14.03 6.08
C ARG A 490 -14.62 14.80 5.11
N ARG A 491 -14.44 16.11 4.97
CA ARG A 491 -15.18 16.92 3.99
C ARG A 491 -14.85 16.49 2.56
N LEU A 492 -13.63 15.99 2.35
CA LEU A 492 -13.22 15.49 1.04
C LEU A 492 -14.08 14.30 0.57
N GLY A 493 -14.64 13.52 1.49
CA GLY A 493 -15.47 12.36 1.16
C GLY A 493 -16.72 12.73 0.35
N GLU A 494 -17.42 13.81 0.73
CA GLU A 494 -18.60 14.28 -0.03
C GLU A 494 -18.21 14.83 -1.39
N LEU A 495 -17.07 15.52 -1.50
CA LEU A 495 -16.56 16.05 -2.78
C LEU A 495 -16.12 14.92 -3.73
N LEU A 496 -15.58 13.85 -3.19
CA LEU A 496 -15.26 12.63 -3.94
C LEU A 496 -16.52 11.95 -4.48
N ILE A 497 -17.55 11.80 -3.64
CA ILE A 497 -18.84 11.23 -4.04
C ILE A 497 -19.50 12.11 -5.10
N GLU A 498 -19.50 13.43 -4.94
CA GLU A 498 -20.04 14.38 -5.93
C GLU A 498 -19.29 14.28 -7.26
N ALA A 499 -17.96 14.17 -7.23
CA ALA A 499 -17.16 14.00 -8.43
C ALA A 499 -17.54 12.73 -9.18
N TYR A 500 -17.69 11.61 -8.47
CA TYR A 500 -18.11 10.34 -9.04
C TYR A 500 -19.55 10.42 -9.61
N GLU A 501 -20.52 10.89 -8.82
CA GLU A 501 -21.94 10.97 -9.20
C GLU A 501 -22.19 11.92 -10.39
N SER A 502 -21.40 13.01 -10.49
CA SER A 502 -21.48 13.97 -11.61
C SER A 502 -20.66 13.57 -12.84
N GLY A 503 -19.81 12.55 -12.73
CA GLY A 503 -18.86 12.14 -13.79
C GLY A 503 -17.75 13.16 -14.04
N GLN A 504 -17.50 14.07 -13.10
CA GLN A 504 -16.44 15.06 -13.16
C GLN A 504 -15.19 14.55 -12.46
N ASN A 505 -14.01 15.10 -12.81
CA ASN A 505 -12.82 14.83 -12.03
C ASN A 505 -12.81 15.65 -10.72
N LEU A 506 -12.16 15.15 -9.68
CA LEU A 506 -12.09 15.79 -8.37
C LEU A 506 -11.60 17.25 -8.43
N LYS A 507 -10.61 17.56 -9.28
CA LYS A 507 -10.10 18.95 -9.43
C LYS A 507 -11.19 19.93 -9.89
N ALA A 508 -12.10 19.48 -10.76
CA ALA A 508 -13.20 20.32 -11.23
C ALA A 508 -14.23 20.57 -10.12
N VAL A 509 -14.58 19.54 -9.33
CA VAL A 509 -15.50 19.66 -8.20
C VAL A 509 -14.90 20.55 -7.10
N LEU A 510 -13.64 20.35 -6.73
CA LEU A 510 -12.94 21.22 -5.78
C LEU A 510 -13.06 22.69 -6.19
N LYS A 511 -12.81 22.99 -7.47
CA LYS A 511 -12.91 24.37 -8.00
C LYS A 511 -14.33 24.95 -7.91
N GLN A 512 -15.37 24.13 -8.11
CA GLN A 512 -16.78 24.57 -7.94
C GLN A 512 -17.09 24.96 -6.49
N HIS A 513 -16.42 24.34 -5.54
CA HIS A 513 -16.52 24.64 -4.10
C HIS A 513 -15.50 25.69 -3.63
N GLY A 514 -14.82 26.41 -4.55
CA GLY A 514 -13.87 27.47 -4.21
C GLY A 514 -12.51 26.95 -3.68
N LEU A 515 -12.22 25.66 -3.89
CA LEU A 515 -10.96 25.02 -3.47
C LEU A 515 -10.04 24.80 -4.68
N ASP A 516 -8.74 24.93 -4.48
CA ASP A 516 -7.74 24.59 -5.51
C ASP A 516 -6.88 23.40 -5.07
N ALA A 517 -6.83 22.36 -5.90
CA ALA A 517 -6.12 21.13 -5.60
C ALA A 517 -4.59 21.34 -5.45
N GLU A 518 -4.01 22.28 -6.21
CA GLU A 518 -2.59 22.58 -6.11
C GLU A 518 -2.30 23.34 -4.80
N GLU A 519 -3.14 24.33 -4.46
CA GLU A 519 -3.03 25.04 -3.16
C GLU A 519 -3.19 24.10 -1.96
N MET A 520 -4.19 23.22 -1.99
CA MET A 520 -4.39 22.20 -0.93
C MET A 520 -3.17 21.26 -0.80
N ALA A 521 -2.60 20.83 -1.91
CA ALA A 521 -1.44 19.94 -1.90
C ALA A 521 -0.17 20.66 -1.45
N GLU A 522 0.02 21.94 -1.86
CA GLU A 522 1.18 22.77 -1.56
C GLU A 522 1.10 23.44 -0.17
N GLN A 523 0.02 23.22 0.58
CA GLN A 523 -0.13 23.76 1.92
C GLN A 523 0.82 23.06 2.90
N GLU A 524 1.65 23.84 3.59
CA GLU A 524 2.39 23.40 4.76
C GLU A 524 1.43 23.33 5.97
N LEU A 525 1.49 22.24 6.72
CA LEU A 525 0.65 22.07 7.90
C LEU A 525 1.39 22.57 9.15
N ASP A 526 0.69 23.31 10.01
CA ASP A 526 1.25 23.82 11.24
C ASP A 526 1.56 22.67 12.22
N PHE A 527 2.75 22.69 12.79
CA PHE A 527 3.18 21.74 13.83
C PHE A 527 2.33 21.78 15.09
N ALA A 528 1.75 22.91 15.42
CA ALA A 528 0.93 23.11 16.61
C ALA A 528 -0.53 22.74 16.34
N ALA A 529 -0.97 22.75 15.08
CA ALA A 529 -2.35 22.41 14.72
C ALA A 529 -2.60 20.91 14.77
N PRO A 530 -3.80 20.50 15.19
CA PRO A 530 -4.21 19.10 15.12
C PRO A 530 -4.35 18.64 13.65
N LEU A 531 -4.04 17.37 13.40
CA LEU A 531 -4.11 16.76 12.08
C LEU A 531 -5.34 15.86 11.98
N PRO A 532 -6.00 15.77 10.81
CA PRO A 532 -7.23 14.97 10.64
C PRO A 532 -7.09 13.50 11.05
N TRP A 533 -5.92 12.92 10.94
CA TRP A 533 -5.63 11.52 11.30
C TRP A 533 -5.11 11.33 12.73
N GLN A 534 -5.01 12.39 13.53
CA GLN A 534 -4.35 12.35 14.86
C GLN A 534 -5.17 11.61 15.94
N HIS A 535 -6.45 11.32 15.67
CA HIS A 535 -7.27 10.45 16.51
C HIS A 535 -6.84 8.98 16.46
N LEU A 536 -5.96 8.60 15.52
CA LEU A 536 -5.34 7.28 15.45
C LEU A 536 -4.07 7.25 16.31
N ASP A 537 -3.76 6.11 16.88
CA ASP A 537 -2.48 5.87 17.57
C ASP A 537 -1.70 4.78 16.84
N MET A 538 -0.65 5.20 16.13
CA MET A 538 0.26 4.29 15.43
C MET A 538 1.34 3.70 16.33
N GLY A 539 1.36 4.09 17.62
CA GLY A 539 2.43 3.76 18.55
C GLY A 539 3.70 4.60 18.36
N VAL A 540 3.78 5.39 17.30
CA VAL A 540 4.87 6.36 17.06
C VAL A 540 4.45 7.71 17.61
N THR A 541 5.28 8.29 18.49
CA THR A 541 4.94 9.59 19.10
C THR A 541 5.13 10.75 18.11
N MET A 542 4.26 11.76 18.19
CA MET A 542 4.38 12.99 17.38
C MET A 542 5.70 13.70 17.62
N ASP A 543 6.19 13.73 18.86
CA ASP A 543 7.48 14.34 19.20
C ASP A 543 8.65 13.65 18.49
N TYR A 544 8.58 12.32 18.34
CA TYR A 544 9.58 11.61 17.55
C TYR A 544 9.55 12.01 16.08
N LEU A 545 8.36 12.13 15.48
CA LEU A 545 8.22 12.55 14.08
C LEU A 545 8.76 13.99 13.89
N ARG A 546 8.46 14.91 14.82
CA ARG A 546 9.01 16.28 14.81
C ARG A 546 10.54 16.28 14.92
N GLN A 547 11.11 15.49 15.86
CA GLN A 547 12.56 15.36 16.00
C GLN A 547 13.23 14.81 14.73
N GLU A 548 12.60 13.86 14.05
CA GLU A 548 13.12 13.32 12.80
C GLU A 548 13.04 14.33 11.65
N LEU A 549 12.04 15.22 11.64
CA LEU A 549 11.99 16.31 10.66
C LEU A 549 13.14 17.30 10.89
N VAL A 550 13.38 17.73 12.13
CA VAL A 550 14.53 18.60 12.47
C VAL A 550 15.87 17.93 12.09
N LYS A 551 16.01 16.64 12.33
CA LYS A 551 17.20 15.89 11.89
C LYS A 551 17.33 15.83 10.37
N SER A 552 16.21 15.80 9.64
CA SER A 552 16.22 15.87 8.18
C SER A 552 16.88 17.14 7.68
N GLU A 553 16.47 18.28 8.20
CA GLU A 553 17.04 19.60 7.86
C GLU A 553 18.54 19.69 8.15
N GLN A 554 18.99 18.99 9.20
CA GLN A 554 20.39 18.93 9.60
C GLN A 554 21.20 17.81 8.92
N GLY A 555 20.58 16.99 8.07
CA GLY A 555 21.22 15.82 7.48
C GLY A 555 21.70 14.77 8.49
N LYS A 556 21.16 14.76 9.71
CA LYS A 556 21.57 13.85 10.79
C LYS A 556 21.01 12.45 10.59
N PHE A 557 21.88 11.47 10.71
CA PHE A 557 21.52 10.05 10.58
C PHE A 557 20.79 9.52 11.81
N THR A 558 19.77 8.71 11.59
CA THR A 558 19.07 7.92 12.61
C THR A 558 19.27 6.44 12.30
N PRO A 559 19.97 5.66 13.16
CA PRO A 559 20.25 4.26 12.92
C PRO A 559 18.97 3.41 12.96
N MET A 560 19.01 2.25 12.29
CA MET A 560 17.89 1.31 12.27
C MET A 560 17.46 0.85 13.68
N CYS A 561 16.29 0.22 13.76
CA CYS A 561 15.82 -0.42 14.99
C CYS A 561 16.79 -1.51 15.46
N PHE A 562 16.92 -1.63 16.77
CA PHE A 562 17.64 -2.70 17.46
C PHE A 562 16.77 -3.22 18.61
N ASP A 563 17.14 -4.34 19.19
CA ASP A 563 16.38 -4.92 20.30
C ASP A 563 16.33 -3.95 21.50
N ASN A 564 15.13 -3.84 22.09
CA ASN A 564 14.82 -2.90 23.17
C ASN A 564 14.95 -1.40 22.81
N CYS A 565 14.90 -1.05 21.54
CA CYS A 565 14.87 0.35 21.11
C CYS A 565 13.58 1.04 21.57
N LYS A 566 13.70 2.16 22.31
CA LYS A 566 12.55 2.94 22.82
C LYS A 566 12.40 4.31 22.15
N ARG A 567 13.10 4.58 21.04
CA ARG A 567 13.19 5.92 20.44
C ARG A 567 11.84 6.46 19.95
N CYS A 568 11.13 5.68 19.15
CA CYS A 568 9.91 6.14 18.47
C CYS A 568 8.61 5.96 19.29
N GLY A 569 8.65 5.22 20.40
CA GLY A 569 7.48 4.93 21.23
C GLY A 569 6.90 3.53 21.06
N VAL A 570 6.91 2.94 19.85
CA VAL A 570 6.26 1.65 19.53
C VAL A 570 6.62 0.50 20.49
N CYS A 571 7.85 0.45 20.98
CA CYS A 571 8.32 -0.61 21.87
C CYS A 571 8.22 -0.26 23.37
N ARG A 572 7.54 0.85 23.74
CA ARG A 572 7.37 1.22 25.15
C ARG A 572 6.31 0.39 25.85
N GLU A 573 5.33 -0.11 25.09
CA GLU A 573 4.19 -0.92 25.56
C GLU A 573 4.31 -2.41 25.16
N ALA A 574 5.48 -2.85 24.68
CA ALA A 574 5.70 -4.21 24.19
C ALA A 574 6.12 -5.16 25.32
#